data_0550d4a4362f951c2eb0ac079404a384
#
_entry.id   0550d4a4362f951c2eb0ac079404a384
#
_cell.length_a   1.000
_cell.length_b   1.000
_cell.length_c   1.000
_cell.angle_alpha   90.00
_cell.angle_beta   90.00
_cell.angle_gamma   90.00
#
_symmetry.space_group_name_H-M   'P 1'
#
loop_
_entity.id
_entity.type
_entity.pdbx_description
1 polymer ?
#
loop_
_entity_poly.entity_id
_entity_poly.type
_entity_poly.pdbx_seq_one_letter_code
_entity_poly.pdbx_strand_id
1 'polypeptide(L)'
;TLIAQIGTVTRENRSAVCMTNFARIMNELNNAFAGRNEVVDRLCSYPLLVIDDFGMERGTEYALEQIYNIIDSRYRSRKPLIVTTNLTLTELKNPQDTAHARIYDRLLELCTPIACTGPSMRKNIGQGKLDFLKTLLV
;
A
#
# COMPACT_ATOMS: atom_id res chain seq x y z
N THR A 1 -3.83 9.36 -7.82
CA THR A 1 -4.53 9.64 -9.09
C THR A 1 -4.43 8.46 -10.05
N LEU A 2 -3.25 7.87 -10.23
CA LEU A 2 -3.05 6.68 -11.07
C LEU A 2 -3.85 5.46 -10.54
N ILE A 3 -3.84 5.25 -9.24
CA ILE A 3 -4.57 4.18 -8.56
C ILE A 3 -6.08 4.37 -8.69
N ALA A 4 -6.57 5.61 -8.63
CA ALA A 4 -7.98 5.92 -8.85
C ALA A 4 -8.42 5.65 -10.31
N GLN A 5 -7.53 5.85 -11.28
CA GLN A 5 -7.77 5.52 -12.69
C GLN A 5 -7.81 4.01 -12.92
N ILE A 6 -6.90 3.24 -12.31
CA ILE A 6 -6.93 1.77 -12.35
C ILE A 6 -8.24 1.24 -11.74
N GLY A 7 -8.68 1.78 -10.59
CA GLY A 7 -9.96 1.45 -9.98
C GLY A 7 -11.18 1.82 -10.85
N THR A 8 -11.06 2.80 -11.72
CA THR A 8 -12.13 3.21 -12.64
C THR A 8 -12.21 2.28 -13.85
N VAL A 9 -11.08 1.87 -14.41
CA VAL A 9 -11.01 0.92 -15.54
C VAL A 9 -11.53 -0.46 -15.12
N THR A 10 -11.38 -0.83 -13.86
CA THR A 10 -11.82 -2.14 -13.34
C THR A 10 -13.22 -2.13 -12.73
N ARG A 11 -14.00 -1.03 -12.88
CA ARG A 11 -15.38 -0.94 -12.35
C ARG A 11 -16.30 -2.08 -12.82
N GLU A 12 -16.06 -2.61 -14.00
CA GLU A 12 -16.79 -3.76 -14.54
C GLU A 12 -16.39 -5.08 -13.86
N ASN A 13 -15.20 -5.12 -13.21
CA ASN A 13 -14.69 -6.31 -12.53
C ASN A 13 -14.20 -5.98 -11.11
N ARG A 14 -15.14 -5.56 -10.23
CA ARG A 14 -14.86 -5.14 -8.85
C ARG A 14 -14.10 -6.17 -8.02
N SER A 15 -14.13 -7.43 -8.41
CA SER A 15 -13.40 -8.53 -7.76
C SER A 15 -11.94 -8.66 -8.21
N ALA A 16 -11.49 -7.89 -9.20
CA ALA A 16 -10.15 -8.02 -9.79
C ALA A 16 -9.08 -7.24 -9.03
N VAL A 17 -9.45 -6.18 -8.28
CA VAL A 17 -8.52 -5.29 -7.59
C VAL A 17 -8.90 -5.15 -6.13
N CYS A 18 -7.93 -5.36 -5.25
CA CYS A 18 -8.03 -5.00 -3.84
C CYS A 18 -7.07 -3.85 -3.54
N MET A 19 -7.60 -2.76 -3.00
CA MET A 19 -6.80 -1.65 -2.46
C MET A 19 -6.94 -1.62 -0.94
N THR A 20 -5.83 -1.69 -0.26
CA THR A 20 -5.74 -1.71 1.20
C THR A 20 -4.54 -0.91 1.67
N ASN A 21 -4.35 -0.82 2.97
CA ASN A 21 -3.15 -0.29 3.59
C ASN A 21 -2.75 -1.17 4.78
N PHE A 22 -1.55 -0.94 5.31
CA PHE A 22 -1.02 -1.72 6.42
C PHE A 22 -1.97 -1.78 7.63
N ALA A 23 -2.49 -0.64 8.06
CA ALA A 23 -3.37 -0.56 9.23
C ALA A 23 -4.65 -1.40 9.06
N ARG A 24 -5.26 -1.39 7.86
CA ARG A 24 -6.43 -2.21 7.55
C ARG A 24 -6.10 -3.69 7.57
N ILE A 25 -4.97 -4.09 6.99
CA ILE A 25 -4.51 -5.49 7.01
C ILE A 25 -4.35 -5.95 8.46
N MET A 26 -3.71 -5.15 9.31
CA MET A 26 -3.49 -5.51 10.71
C MET A 26 -4.79 -5.58 11.51
N ASN A 27 -5.72 -4.67 11.27
CA ASN A 27 -7.05 -4.71 11.90
C ASN A 27 -7.82 -5.98 11.50
N GLU A 28 -7.79 -6.36 10.24
CA GLU A 28 -8.43 -7.59 9.77
C GLU A 28 -7.77 -8.84 10.40
N LEU A 29 -6.44 -8.90 10.45
CA LEU A 29 -5.70 -10.00 11.06
C LEU A 29 -5.94 -10.10 12.57
N ASN A 30 -6.03 -8.98 13.28
CA ASN A 30 -6.30 -8.94 14.71
C ASN A 30 -7.73 -9.38 15.07
N ASN A 31 -8.69 -9.07 14.20
CA ASN A 31 -10.10 -9.43 14.38
C ASN A 31 -10.39 -10.87 13.94
N ALA A 32 -9.55 -11.49 13.15
CA ALA A 32 -9.71 -12.84 12.62
C ALA A 32 -9.08 -13.88 13.58
N PHE A 33 -9.70 -14.14 14.74
CA PHE A 33 -9.15 -15.04 15.77
C PHE A 33 -8.76 -16.43 15.29
N ALA A 34 -9.50 -17.03 14.36
CA ALA A 34 -9.23 -18.35 13.80
C ALA A 34 -8.94 -18.34 12.29
N GLY A 35 -9.18 -17.24 11.61
CA GLY A 35 -9.13 -17.10 10.15
C GLY A 35 -8.00 -16.22 9.62
N ARG A 36 -6.88 -16.11 10.34
CA ARG A 36 -5.74 -15.26 9.90
C ARG A 36 -5.18 -15.68 8.54
N ASN A 37 -5.06 -16.97 8.31
CA ASN A 37 -4.63 -17.51 7.02
C ASN A 37 -5.64 -17.19 5.92
N GLU A 38 -6.94 -17.20 6.22
CA GLU A 38 -7.99 -16.82 5.28
C GLU A 38 -7.88 -15.36 4.85
N VAL A 39 -7.49 -14.44 5.75
CA VAL A 39 -7.24 -13.03 5.41
C VAL A 39 -6.07 -12.91 4.44
N VAL A 40 -4.97 -13.58 4.72
CA VAL A 40 -3.78 -13.60 3.85
C VAL A 40 -4.14 -14.22 2.49
N ASP A 41 -4.80 -15.38 2.48
CA ASP A 41 -5.19 -16.08 1.26
C ASP A 41 -6.15 -15.23 0.41
N ARG A 42 -7.11 -14.57 1.05
CA ARG A 42 -8.04 -13.65 0.38
C ARG A 42 -7.30 -12.47 -0.25
N LEU A 43 -6.40 -11.81 0.47
CA LEU A 43 -5.59 -10.71 -0.08
C LEU A 43 -4.70 -11.18 -1.22
N CYS A 44 -4.17 -12.39 -1.12
CA CYS A 44 -3.35 -13.00 -2.16
C CYS A 44 -4.16 -13.54 -3.35
N SER A 45 -5.47 -13.76 -3.19
CA SER A 45 -6.33 -14.25 -4.27
C SER A 45 -6.61 -13.20 -5.35
N TYR A 46 -6.65 -11.92 -5.01
CA TYR A 46 -6.94 -10.86 -5.96
C TYR A 46 -5.94 -10.82 -7.13
N PRO A 47 -6.40 -10.66 -8.37
CA PRO A 47 -5.54 -10.47 -9.53
C PRO A 47 -4.55 -9.29 -9.36
N LEU A 48 -5.01 -8.17 -8.81
CA LEU A 48 -4.17 -7.02 -8.46
C LEU A 48 -4.37 -6.63 -7.00
N LEU A 49 -3.28 -6.50 -6.26
CA LEU A 49 -3.27 -5.96 -4.90
C LEU A 49 -2.56 -4.60 -4.91
N VAL A 50 -3.18 -3.63 -4.25
CA VAL A 50 -2.60 -2.30 -4.02
C VAL A 50 -2.47 -2.10 -2.53
N ILE A 51 -1.24 -1.89 -2.05
CA ILE A 51 -0.94 -1.53 -0.65
C ILE A 51 -0.53 -0.07 -0.63
N ASP A 52 -1.41 0.76 -0.06
CA ASP A 52 -1.20 2.21 0.01
C ASP A 52 -0.49 2.59 1.32
N ASP A 53 0.39 3.59 1.22
CA ASP A 53 1.11 4.21 2.35
C ASP A 53 1.92 3.20 3.17
N PHE A 54 2.73 2.39 2.49
CA PHE A 54 3.58 1.36 3.09
C PHE A 54 4.82 1.97 3.76
N GLY A 55 5.21 1.41 4.91
CA GLY A 55 6.50 1.71 5.56
C GLY A 55 6.45 2.85 6.57
N MET A 56 5.27 3.34 6.95
CA MET A 56 5.09 4.39 7.95
C MET A 56 4.93 3.87 9.38
N GLU A 57 4.79 2.56 9.56
CA GLU A 57 4.44 2.01 10.86
C GLU A 57 5.63 1.36 11.58
N ARG A 58 5.69 1.61 12.88
CA ARG A 58 6.46 0.80 13.81
C ARG A 58 5.70 -0.51 14.02
N GLY A 59 5.90 -1.45 13.10
CA GLY A 59 5.26 -2.75 13.19
C GLY A 59 5.80 -3.59 14.33
N THR A 60 4.94 -4.33 15.00
CA THR A 60 5.37 -5.44 15.84
C THR A 60 6.03 -6.50 14.95
N GLU A 61 6.89 -7.33 15.51
CA GLU A 61 7.54 -8.43 14.81
C GLU A 61 6.52 -9.32 14.09
N TYR A 62 5.40 -9.59 14.74
CA TYR A 62 4.26 -10.29 14.16
C TYR A 62 3.68 -9.59 12.92
N ALA A 63 3.50 -8.27 12.99
CA ALA A 63 2.96 -7.47 11.88
C ALA A 63 3.87 -7.53 10.65
N LEU A 64 5.17 -7.42 10.86
CA LEU A 64 6.17 -7.52 9.80
C LEU A 64 6.19 -8.91 9.16
N GLU A 65 6.05 -9.97 9.97
CA GLU A 65 5.93 -11.33 9.47
C GLU A 65 4.70 -11.51 8.57
N GLN A 66 3.54 -10.99 8.95
CA GLN A 66 2.32 -11.10 8.15
C GLN A 66 2.44 -10.34 6.82
N ILE A 67 3.02 -9.14 6.85
CA ILE A 67 3.31 -8.39 5.63
C ILE A 67 4.29 -9.14 4.72
N TYR A 68 5.34 -9.70 5.30
CA TYR A 68 6.28 -10.52 4.54
C TYR A 68 5.56 -11.70 3.86
N ASN A 69 4.68 -12.40 4.56
CA ASN A 69 3.92 -13.53 4.03
C ASN A 69 3.04 -13.14 2.84
N ILE A 70 2.37 -11.97 2.91
CA ILE A 70 1.55 -11.45 1.81
C ILE A 70 2.43 -11.13 0.60
N ILE A 71 3.54 -10.41 0.79
CA ILE A 71 4.43 -10.00 -0.30
C ILE A 71 5.11 -11.22 -0.94
N ASP A 72 5.61 -12.16 -0.12
CA ASP A 72 6.25 -13.40 -0.60
C ASP A 72 5.26 -14.31 -1.35
N SER A 73 4.01 -14.39 -0.90
CA SER A 73 2.95 -15.11 -1.62
C SER A 73 2.67 -14.47 -2.99
N ARG A 74 2.64 -13.15 -3.07
CA ARG A 74 2.50 -12.42 -4.35
C ARG A 74 3.69 -12.68 -5.27
N TYR A 75 4.91 -12.66 -4.72
CA TYR A 75 6.14 -12.96 -5.44
C TYR A 75 6.09 -14.38 -6.06
N ARG A 76 5.77 -15.39 -5.25
CA ARG A 76 5.70 -16.79 -5.70
C ARG A 76 4.60 -17.04 -6.73
N SER A 77 3.44 -16.42 -6.55
CA SER A 77 2.31 -16.54 -7.48
C SER A 77 2.42 -15.68 -8.72
N ARG A 78 3.45 -14.84 -8.82
CA ARG A 78 3.67 -13.86 -9.88
C ARG A 78 2.46 -12.94 -10.12
N LYS A 79 1.70 -12.66 -9.08
CA LYS A 79 0.55 -11.77 -9.17
C LYS A 79 0.98 -10.31 -9.00
N PRO A 80 0.45 -9.39 -9.81
CA PRO A 80 0.80 -7.97 -9.77
C PRO A 80 0.55 -7.35 -8.40
N LEU A 81 1.50 -6.49 -7.99
CA LEU A 81 1.46 -5.72 -6.75
C LEU A 81 1.82 -4.26 -7.06
N ILE A 82 1.04 -3.34 -6.51
CA ILE A 82 1.38 -1.91 -6.48
C ILE A 82 1.53 -1.52 -5.01
N VAL A 83 2.64 -0.85 -4.70
CA VAL A 83 2.90 -0.33 -3.36
C VAL A 83 3.18 1.16 -3.48
N THR A 84 2.51 1.99 -2.68
CA THR A 84 2.89 3.38 -2.50
C THR A 84 3.59 3.55 -1.18
N THR A 85 4.60 4.41 -1.13
CA THR A 85 5.39 4.65 0.07
C THR A 85 5.99 6.05 0.06
N ASN A 86 6.24 6.59 1.24
CA ASN A 86 7.03 7.80 1.44
C ASN A 86 8.52 7.48 1.68
N LEU A 87 8.90 6.21 1.77
CA LEU A 87 10.28 5.80 1.88
C LEU A 87 11.04 6.12 0.59
N THR A 88 12.23 6.66 0.76
CA THR A 88 13.16 6.88 -0.36
C THR A 88 13.79 5.55 -0.81
N LEU A 89 14.31 5.51 -2.03
CA LEU A 89 15.03 4.34 -2.52
C LEU A 89 16.26 4.02 -1.64
N THR A 90 16.89 5.04 -1.04
CA THR A 90 18.01 4.87 -0.13
C THR A 90 17.57 4.16 1.16
N GLU A 91 16.43 4.52 1.73
CA GLU A 91 15.86 3.86 2.92
C GLU A 91 15.46 2.42 2.62
N LEU A 92 14.85 2.16 1.47
CA LEU A 92 14.52 0.80 1.03
C LEU A 92 15.75 -0.10 0.85
N LYS A 93 16.89 0.47 0.41
CA LYS A 93 18.15 -0.25 0.24
C LYS A 93 18.97 -0.40 1.52
N ASN A 94 18.70 0.41 2.54
CA ASN A 94 19.42 0.41 3.82
C ASN A 94 18.43 0.24 4.98
N PRO A 95 17.79 -0.94 5.11
CA PRO A 95 16.83 -1.22 6.18
C PRO A 95 17.50 -1.21 7.56
N GLN A 96 16.74 -0.85 8.59
CA GLN A 96 17.22 -0.74 9.97
C GLN A 96 17.44 -2.10 10.65
N ASP A 97 16.73 -3.12 10.21
CA ASP A 97 16.79 -4.46 10.79
C ASP A 97 16.52 -5.55 9.74
N THR A 98 16.74 -6.80 10.13
CA THR A 98 16.62 -7.97 9.26
C THR A 98 15.18 -8.22 8.78
N ALA A 99 14.17 -7.90 9.60
CA ALA A 99 12.77 -8.11 9.23
C ALA A 99 12.38 -7.16 8.09
N HIS A 100 12.71 -5.88 8.20
CA HIS A 100 12.51 -4.91 7.13
C HIS A 100 13.35 -5.23 5.90
N ALA A 101 14.60 -5.70 6.09
CA ALA A 101 15.45 -6.11 4.98
C ALA A 101 14.78 -7.16 4.09
N ARG A 102 14.22 -8.21 4.68
CA ARG A 102 13.54 -9.28 3.94
C ARG A 102 12.32 -8.78 3.17
N ILE A 103 11.55 -7.87 3.75
CA ILE A 103 10.38 -7.27 3.10
C ILE A 103 10.81 -6.39 1.94
N TYR A 104 11.78 -5.50 2.15
CA TYR A 104 12.22 -4.55 1.13
C TYR A 104 12.92 -5.24 -0.03
N ASP A 105 13.71 -6.29 0.23
CA ASP A 105 14.31 -7.10 -0.83
C ASP A 105 13.24 -7.72 -1.73
N ARG A 106 12.20 -8.31 -1.13
CA ARG A 106 11.08 -8.87 -1.90
C ARG A 106 10.30 -7.81 -2.69
N LEU A 107 10.10 -6.63 -2.11
CA LEU A 107 9.45 -5.53 -2.81
C LEU A 107 10.27 -5.05 -4.01
N LEU A 108 11.58 -4.90 -3.85
CA LEU A 108 12.48 -4.46 -4.93
C LEU A 108 12.65 -5.51 -6.02
N GLU A 109 12.53 -6.80 -5.69
CA GLU A 109 12.49 -7.88 -6.69
C GLU A 109 11.16 -7.90 -7.47
N LEU A 110 10.03 -7.64 -6.78
CA LEU A 110 8.68 -7.73 -7.36
C LEU A 110 8.26 -6.45 -8.08
N CYS A 111 8.67 -5.29 -7.58
CA CYS A 111 8.22 -3.98 -8.01
C CYS A 111 9.36 -3.13 -8.58
N THR A 112 9.12 -2.45 -9.69
CA THR A 112 10.04 -1.42 -10.20
C THR A 112 9.76 -0.10 -9.49
N PRO A 113 10.75 0.50 -8.80
CA PRO A 113 10.57 1.78 -8.13
C PRO A 113 10.33 2.91 -9.13
N ILE A 114 9.30 3.72 -8.89
CA ILE A 114 8.99 4.91 -9.67
C ILE A 114 8.94 6.11 -8.72
N ALA A 115 9.84 7.07 -8.93
CA ALA A 115 9.85 8.31 -8.15
C ALA A 115 8.74 9.26 -8.65
N CYS A 116 7.80 9.59 -7.77
CA CYS A 116 6.77 10.59 -8.02
C CYS A 116 7.23 11.94 -7.47
N THR A 117 7.95 12.70 -8.28
CA THR A 117 8.45 14.04 -7.92
C THR A 117 7.50 15.10 -8.50
N GLY A 118 6.93 15.92 -7.64
CA GLY A 118 6.04 17.00 -8.08
C GLY A 118 5.43 17.74 -6.89
N PRO A 119 4.86 18.93 -7.12
CA PRO A 119 4.18 19.66 -6.06
C PRO A 119 2.96 18.88 -5.57
N SER A 120 2.72 18.95 -4.27
CA SER A 120 1.55 18.29 -3.66
C SER A 120 0.25 18.88 -4.19
N MET A 121 -0.52 18.10 -4.92
CA MET A 121 -1.86 18.49 -5.39
C MET A 121 -2.81 18.84 -4.23
N ARG A 122 -2.59 18.28 -3.04
CA ARG A 122 -3.40 18.57 -1.83
C ARG A 122 -3.26 20.02 -1.37
N LYS A 123 -2.08 20.62 -1.52
CA LYS A 123 -1.86 22.05 -1.18
C LYS A 123 -2.70 22.95 -2.08
N ASN A 124 -2.77 22.66 -3.36
CA ASN A 124 -3.56 23.45 -4.31
C ASN A 124 -5.07 23.34 -4.04
N ILE A 125 -5.55 22.13 -3.68
CA ILE A 125 -6.96 21.92 -3.30
C ILE A 125 -7.29 22.65 -1.99
N GLY A 126 -6.40 22.62 -1.01
CA GLY A 126 -6.55 23.35 0.25
C GLY A 126 -6.59 24.87 0.04
N GLN A 127 -5.71 25.41 -0.79
CA GLN A 127 -5.68 26.82 -1.13
C GLN A 127 -6.95 27.26 -1.87
N GLY A 128 -7.40 26.50 -2.85
CA GLY A 128 -8.66 26.78 -3.57
C GLY A 128 -9.89 26.80 -2.66
N LYS A 129 -9.95 25.93 -1.63
CA LYS A 129 -11.01 25.95 -0.63
C LYS A 129 -10.95 27.20 0.27
N LEU A 130 -9.75 27.61 0.68
CA LEU A 130 -9.55 28.83 1.46
C LEU A 130 -9.92 30.09 0.66
N ASP A 131 -9.56 30.15 -0.60
CA ASP A 131 -9.88 31.28 -1.48
C ASP A 131 -11.39 31.35 -1.74
N PHE A 132 -12.06 30.19 -1.91
CA PHE A 132 -13.52 30.11 -2.01
C PHE A 132 -14.22 30.59 -0.73
N LEU A 133 -13.74 30.16 0.45
CA LEU A 133 -14.28 30.61 1.73
C LEU A 133 -14.11 32.12 1.94
N LYS A 134 -12.96 32.69 1.57
CA LYS A 134 -12.75 34.14 1.62
C LYS A 134 -13.75 34.91 0.76
N THR A 135 -14.10 34.36 -0.40
CA THR A 135 -15.09 34.97 -1.30
C THR A 135 -16.50 34.92 -0.72
N LEU A 136 -16.84 33.90 0.08
CA LEU A 136 -18.15 33.78 0.74
C LEU A 136 -18.29 34.63 1.99
N LEU A 137 -17.19 34.96 2.67
CA LEU A 137 -17.18 35.71 3.92
C LEU A 137 -17.03 37.24 3.74
N VAL A 138 -16.92 37.66 2.52
CA VAL A 138 -16.95 39.07 2.12
C VAL A 138 -18.32 39.40 1.54
#